data_2bd1e1eb134a7b92c9f2a83bb2da071b
#
_entry.id   2bd1e1eb134a7b92c9f2a83bb2da071b
#
_cell.length_a   1.000
_cell.length_b   1.000
_cell.length_c   1.000
_cell.angle_alpha   90.00
_cell.angle_beta   90.00
_cell.angle_gamma   90.00
#
_symmetry.space_group_name_H-M   'P 1'
#
loop_
_entity.id
_entity.type
_entity.pdbx_description
1 polymer ?
#
loop_
_entity_poly.entity_id
_entity_poly.type
_entity_poly.pdbx_seq_one_letter_code
_entity_poly.pdbx_strand_id
1 'polypeptide(L)'
;GNAQKFNDPYDCLIRYDKQYIYDSIEQGSSKEHIKWLRDRLRKGEPFPEFITSLYGEERTKYLKEIIANATDEDIEKNNLIFGMSKEEFFNRIDEYVFRNAELFSRQSSFIACFSETVKSITMWSHYANSHKGFALEYNLKNLQIKCDKCLNISTCKDRIVHNLYPIIYDNKRYDGTYFVECFLGRHMGLFTKLEDVAFHNKAALYKSPQWAYEKEWR
;
A
#
# COMPACT_ATOMS: atom_id res chain seq x y z
N GLY A 1 10.85 14.22 7.42
CA GLY A 1 9.76 14.06 8.40
C GLY A 1 8.92 12.84 8.13
N ASN A 2 8.02 12.48 9.05
CA ASN A 2 7.04 11.42 8.83
C ASN A 2 5.93 11.95 7.90
N ALA A 3 5.53 11.15 6.91
CA ALA A 3 4.52 11.53 5.91
C ALA A 3 3.15 11.89 6.51
N GLN A 4 2.85 11.46 7.74
CA GLN A 4 1.63 11.87 8.46
C GLN A 4 1.56 13.39 8.74
N LYS A 5 2.69 14.07 8.71
CA LYS A 5 2.79 15.52 9.00
C LYS A 5 2.80 16.39 7.74
N PHE A 6 2.59 15.80 6.58
CA PHE A 6 2.54 16.54 5.34
C PHE A 6 1.25 17.34 5.20
N ASN A 7 1.38 18.51 4.59
CA ASN A 7 0.26 19.45 4.46
C ASN A 7 -0.69 19.09 3.30
N ASP A 8 -0.23 18.34 2.32
CA ASP A 8 -1.06 17.92 1.19
C ASP A 8 -1.91 16.70 1.58
N PRO A 9 -3.23 16.80 1.51
CA PRO A 9 -4.12 15.66 1.76
C PRO A 9 -3.96 14.51 0.75
N TYR A 10 -3.27 14.74 -0.37
CA TYR A 10 -2.95 13.72 -1.37
C TYR A 10 -1.71 12.90 -1.03
N ASP A 11 -0.87 13.38 -0.12
CA ASP A 11 0.40 12.71 0.22
C ASP A 11 0.18 11.27 0.69
N CYS A 12 0.82 10.33 -0.03
CA CYS A 12 0.75 8.88 0.22
C CYS A 12 -0.65 8.27 0.10
N LEU A 13 -1.66 8.98 -0.39
CA LEU A 13 -2.97 8.42 -0.71
C LEU A 13 -2.97 7.84 -2.12
N ILE A 14 -3.73 6.77 -2.29
CA ILE A 14 -3.88 6.08 -3.56
C ILE A 14 -5.32 6.13 -4.06
N ARG A 15 -5.51 5.88 -5.34
CA ARG A 15 -6.79 5.46 -5.90
C ARG A 15 -6.68 4.01 -6.36
N TYR A 16 -7.77 3.30 -6.40
CA TYR A 16 -7.83 1.94 -6.90
C TYR A 16 -9.22 1.60 -7.42
N ASP A 17 -9.27 0.68 -8.38
CA ASP A 17 -10.50 0.21 -8.99
C ASP A 17 -11.06 -0.98 -8.20
N LYS A 18 -12.07 -0.73 -7.39
CA LYS A 18 -12.71 -1.74 -6.55
C LYS A 18 -13.40 -2.83 -7.37
N GLN A 19 -13.98 -2.45 -8.51
CA GLN A 19 -14.65 -3.39 -9.39
C GLN A 19 -13.66 -4.38 -10.00
N TYR A 20 -12.57 -3.85 -10.55
CA TYR A 20 -11.50 -4.68 -11.09
C TYR A 20 -10.94 -5.65 -10.03
N ILE A 21 -10.69 -5.15 -8.81
CA ILE A 21 -10.16 -5.97 -7.72
C ILE A 21 -11.17 -7.07 -7.33
N TYR A 22 -12.44 -6.71 -7.21
CA TYR A 22 -13.51 -7.67 -6.93
C TYR A 22 -13.56 -8.78 -7.96
N ASP A 23 -13.61 -8.41 -9.24
CA ASP A 23 -13.69 -9.35 -10.36
C ASP A 23 -12.43 -10.26 -10.43
N SER A 24 -11.25 -9.69 -10.17
CA SER A 24 -9.99 -10.45 -10.13
C SER A 24 -9.97 -11.46 -8.99
N ILE A 25 -10.45 -11.09 -7.81
CA ILE A 25 -10.56 -11.99 -6.66
C ILE A 25 -11.60 -13.06 -6.91
N GLU A 26 -12.74 -12.70 -7.52
CA GLU A 26 -13.80 -13.65 -7.88
C GLU A 26 -13.28 -14.70 -8.87
N GLN A 27 -12.54 -14.28 -9.89
CA GLN A 27 -11.90 -15.20 -10.83
C GLN A 27 -10.79 -16.03 -10.17
N GLY A 28 -10.04 -15.44 -9.25
CA GLY A 28 -8.95 -16.10 -8.52
C GLY A 28 -9.43 -17.05 -7.42
N SER A 29 -10.64 -16.86 -6.87
CA SER A 29 -11.29 -17.80 -5.95
C SER A 29 -11.89 -18.97 -6.75
N SER A 30 -11.03 -19.63 -7.54
CA SER A 30 -11.42 -20.80 -8.31
C SER A 30 -11.96 -21.89 -7.39
N LYS A 31 -12.83 -22.72 -7.92
CA LYS A 31 -13.36 -23.88 -7.21
C LYS A 31 -12.26 -24.77 -6.68
N GLU A 32 -11.14 -24.88 -7.41
CA GLU A 32 -9.91 -25.57 -6.99
C GLU A 32 -9.31 -24.97 -5.73
N HIS A 33 -9.32 -23.63 -5.60
CA HIS A 33 -8.80 -22.97 -4.42
C HIS A 33 -9.65 -23.25 -3.19
N ILE A 34 -10.97 -23.23 -3.33
CA ILE A 34 -11.89 -23.59 -2.24
C ILE A 34 -11.70 -25.06 -1.83
N LYS A 35 -11.54 -25.96 -2.79
CA LYS A 35 -11.20 -27.36 -2.55
C LYS A 35 -9.88 -27.50 -1.79
N TRP A 36 -8.85 -26.80 -2.23
CA TRP A 36 -7.55 -26.78 -1.55
C TRP A 36 -7.65 -26.27 -0.10
N LEU A 37 -8.39 -25.17 0.11
CA LEU A 37 -8.60 -24.60 1.45
C LEU A 37 -9.39 -25.56 2.36
N ARG A 38 -10.43 -26.21 1.83
CA ARG A 38 -11.17 -27.27 2.51
C ARG A 38 -10.27 -28.42 2.96
N ASP A 39 -9.44 -28.90 2.04
CA ASP A 39 -8.56 -30.04 2.30
C ASP A 39 -7.50 -29.71 3.36
N ARG A 40 -6.99 -28.49 3.39
CA ARG A 40 -6.12 -27.99 4.46
C ARG A 40 -6.82 -27.95 5.81
N LEU A 41 -8.04 -27.40 5.84
CA LEU A 41 -8.83 -27.36 7.09
C LEU A 41 -9.12 -28.75 7.62
N ARG A 42 -9.40 -29.71 6.76
CA ARG A 42 -9.63 -31.12 7.16
C ARG A 42 -8.38 -31.79 7.72
N LYS A 43 -7.19 -31.32 7.32
CA LYS A 43 -5.90 -31.76 7.87
C LYS A 43 -5.53 -31.04 9.18
N GLY A 44 -6.35 -30.10 9.65
CA GLY A 44 -6.07 -29.31 10.84
C GLY A 44 -5.06 -28.17 10.64
N GLU A 45 -4.77 -27.82 9.40
CA GLU A 45 -3.86 -26.71 9.10
C GLU A 45 -4.52 -25.36 9.43
N PRO A 46 -3.74 -24.35 9.84
CA PRO A 46 -4.28 -23.05 10.20
C PRO A 46 -4.95 -22.37 9.02
N PHE A 47 -6.07 -21.73 9.29
CA PHE A 47 -6.74 -20.86 8.33
C PHE A 47 -5.93 -19.57 8.18
N PRO A 48 -5.87 -18.96 6.99
CA PRO A 48 -5.09 -17.74 6.80
C PRO A 48 -5.50 -16.64 7.78
N GLU A 49 -4.55 -16.14 8.57
CA GLU A 49 -4.79 -15.09 9.60
C GLU A 49 -5.48 -13.86 9.04
N PHE A 50 -5.21 -13.54 7.79
CA PHE A 50 -5.80 -12.43 7.08
C PHE A 50 -7.34 -12.52 7.02
N ILE A 51 -7.88 -13.70 6.78
CA ILE A 51 -9.34 -13.89 6.73
C ILE A 51 -9.95 -13.56 8.11
N THR A 52 -9.25 -13.90 9.19
CA THR A 52 -9.68 -13.54 10.55
C THR A 52 -9.65 -12.02 10.76
N SER A 53 -8.63 -11.34 10.25
CA SER A 53 -8.52 -9.88 10.33
C SER A 53 -9.62 -9.15 9.55
N LEU A 54 -10.03 -9.70 8.40
CA LEU A 54 -11.07 -9.12 7.53
C LEU A 54 -12.48 -9.33 8.07
N TYR A 55 -12.76 -10.52 8.60
CA TYR A 55 -14.11 -10.95 8.92
C TYR A 55 -14.40 -10.94 10.43
N GLY A 56 -13.37 -10.83 11.26
CA GLY A 56 -13.47 -11.03 12.71
C GLY A 56 -13.53 -12.50 13.09
N GLU A 57 -13.33 -12.79 14.36
CA GLU A 57 -13.18 -14.17 14.87
C GLU A 57 -14.46 -15.01 14.70
N GLU A 58 -15.62 -14.46 15.01
CA GLU A 58 -16.89 -15.20 14.94
C GLU A 58 -17.22 -15.63 13.51
N ARG A 59 -17.08 -14.69 12.56
CA ARG A 59 -17.38 -14.97 11.15
C ARG A 59 -16.35 -15.90 10.53
N THR A 60 -15.07 -15.78 10.95
CA THR A 60 -14.02 -16.71 10.52
C THR A 60 -14.31 -18.13 11.00
N LYS A 61 -14.80 -18.30 12.24
CA LYS A 61 -15.18 -19.60 12.76
C LYS A 61 -16.31 -20.23 11.92
N TYR A 62 -17.32 -19.43 11.60
CA TYR A 62 -18.42 -19.85 10.72
C TYR A 62 -17.95 -20.24 9.32
N LEU A 63 -17.07 -19.45 8.70
CA LEU A 63 -16.49 -19.76 7.39
C LEU A 63 -15.65 -21.04 7.42
N LYS A 64 -14.86 -21.25 8.47
CA LYS A 64 -14.11 -22.50 8.63
C LYS A 64 -15.02 -23.72 8.64
N GLU A 65 -16.13 -23.66 9.39
CA GLU A 65 -17.10 -24.75 9.46
C GLU A 65 -17.76 -25.02 8.11
N ILE A 66 -18.19 -23.98 7.40
CA ILE A 66 -18.82 -24.13 6.08
C ILE A 66 -17.83 -24.74 5.08
N ILE A 67 -16.63 -24.18 4.99
CA ILE A 67 -15.64 -24.64 4.02
C ILE A 67 -15.19 -26.07 4.33
N ALA A 68 -14.92 -26.38 5.60
CA ALA A 68 -14.49 -27.73 6.00
C ALA A 68 -15.55 -28.81 5.69
N ASN A 69 -16.83 -28.45 5.81
CA ASN A 69 -17.96 -29.36 5.61
C ASN A 69 -18.48 -29.36 4.16
N ALA A 70 -18.05 -28.42 3.32
CA ALA A 70 -18.52 -28.29 1.94
C ALA A 70 -18.21 -29.57 1.14
N THR A 71 -19.20 -30.06 0.42
CA THR A 71 -19.06 -31.13 -0.58
C THR A 71 -18.53 -30.56 -1.90
N ASP A 72 -18.07 -31.44 -2.80
CA ASP A 72 -17.70 -30.99 -4.13
C ASP A 72 -18.88 -30.40 -4.88
N GLU A 73 -20.09 -30.93 -4.65
CA GLU A 73 -21.34 -30.42 -5.25
C GLU A 73 -21.68 -29.02 -4.73
N ASP A 74 -21.49 -28.77 -3.44
CA ASP A 74 -21.67 -27.43 -2.84
C ASP A 74 -20.71 -26.42 -3.45
N ILE A 75 -19.43 -26.80 -3.62
CA ILE A 75 -18.41 -25.95 -4.23
C ILE A 75 -18.71 -25.66 -5.70
N GLU A 76 -19.21 -26.65 -6.44
CA GLU A 76 -19.57 -26.47 -7.84
C GLU A 76 -20.81 -25.57 -8.05
N LYS A 77 -21.76 -25.58 -7.12
CA LYS A 77 -23.00 -24.78 -7.20
C LYS A 77 -22.85 -23.35 -6.68
N ASN A 78 -21.90 -23.10 -5.81
CA ASN A 78 -21.76 -21.80 -5.13
C ASN A 78 -20.55 -21.03 -5.64
N ASN A 79 -20.78 -19.87 -6.27
CA ASN A 79 -19.76 -18.83 -6.46
C ASN A 79 -19.57 -18.10 -5.11
N LEU A 80 -18.88 -18.74 -4.17
CA LEU A 80 -18.62 -18.18 -2.85
C LEU A 80 -17.39 -17.30 -2.88
N ILE A 81 -17.58 -16.03 -3.16
CA ILE A 81 -16.69 -15.04 -2.57
C ILE A 81 -17.08 -14.96 -1.09
N PHE A 82 -16.50 -15.84 -0.27
CA PHE A 82 -16.53 -15.80 1.19
C PHE A 82 -17.87 -15.38 1.84
N GLY A 83 -19.02 -15.62 1.21
CA GLY A 83 -20.34 -15.27 1.73
C GLY A 83 -20.56 -13.76 1.95
N MET A 84 -19.82 -12.91 1.25
CA MET A 84 -19.91 -11.47 1.32
C MET A 84 -20.57 -10.92 0.06
N SER A 85 -21.54 -10.00 0.22
CA SER A 85 -22.08 -9.28 -0.92
C SER A 85 -21.02 -8.34 -1.52
N LYS A 86 -21.15 -7.99 -2.79
CA LYS A 86 -20.28 -7.02 -3.47
C LYS A 86 -20.27 -5.66 -2.74
N GLU A 87 -21.42 -5.22 -2.28
CA GLU A 87 -21.55 -3.97 -1.53
C GLU A 87 -20.78 -4.03 -0.20
N GLU A 88 -20.90 -5.12 0.54
CA GLU A 88 -20.16 -5.34 1.78
C GLU A 88 -18.65 -5.42 1.52
N PHE A 89 -18.21 -6.05 0.44
CA PHE A 89 -16.81 -6.05 0.03
C PHE A 89 -16.31 -4.63 -0.24
N PHE A 90 -17.09 -3.83 -1.00
CA PHE A 90 -16.72 -2.45 -1.33
C PHE A 90 -16.63 -1.55 -0.10
N ASN A 91 -17.48 -1.74 0.89
CA ASN A 91 -17.44 -0.99 2.12
C ASN A 91 -16.22 -1.35 2.99
N ARG A 92 -15.85 -2.62 3.01
CA ARG A 92 -14.73 -3.11 3.84
C ARG A 92 -13.35 -2.88 3.21
N ILE A 93 -13.26 -2.92 1.87
CA ILE A 93 -11.97 -2.75 1.19
C ILE A 93 -11.36 -1.37 1.47
N ASP A 94 -12.15 -0.31 1.57
CA ASP A 94 -11.66 1.04 1.87
C ASP A 94 -10.98 1.11 3.23
N GLU A 95 -11.64 0.60 4.26
CA GLU A 95 -11.08 0.59 5.60
C GLU A 95 -9.81 -0.26 5.66
N TYR A 96 -9.84 -1.39 4.97
CA TYR A 96 -8.70 -2.30 4.92
C TYR A 96 -7.49 -1.69 4.21
N VAL A 97 -7.69 -1.08 3.04
CA VAL A 97 -6.61 -0.41 2.27
C VAL A 97 -6.08 0.78 3.05
N PHE A 98 -6.95 1.57 3.66
CA PHE A 98 -6.53 2.70 4.49
C PHE A 98 -5.63 2.23 5.64
N ARG A 99 -6.03 1.22 6.41
CA ARG A 99 -5.25 0.74 7.57
C ARG A 99 -3.94 0.09 7.19
N ASN A 100 -3.94 -0.75 6.17
CA ASN A 100 -2.80 -1.63 5.88
C ASN A 100 -1.85 -1.10 4.79
N ALA A 101 -2.33 -0.28 3.88
CA ALA A 101 -1.51 0.29 2.83
C ALA A 101 -1.18 1.76 3.08
N GLU A 102 -2.18 2.62 3.20
CA GLU A 102 -1.98 4.06 3.30
C GLU A 102 -1.41 4.48 4.65
N LEU A 103 -2.00 4.01 5.76
CA LEU A 103 -1.52 4.35 7.09
C LEU A 103 -0.12 3.79 7.34
N PHE A 104 0.13 2.54 6.91
CA PHE A 104 1.45 1.93 6.98
C PHE A 104 2.48 2.73 6.19
N SER A 105 2.18 3.12 4.94
CA SER A 105 3.06 3.95 4.12
C SER A 105 3.41 5.27 4.80
N ARG A 106 2.41 5.93 5.38
CA ARG A 106 2.60 7.20 6.09
C ARG A 106 3.44 7.06 7.36
N GLN A 107 3.27 5.98 8.11
CA GLN A 107 3.97 5.74 9.36
C GLN A 107 5.40 5.25 9.15
N SER A 108 5.62 4.42 8.12
CA SER A 108 6.90 3.77 7.86
C SER A 108 7.83 4.57 6.96
N SER A 109 7.31 5.60 6.27
CA SER A 109 8.11 6.40 5.34
C SER A 109 8.65 7.65 5.99
N PHE A 110 9.98 7.79 5.97
CA PHE A 110 10.69 9.01 6.34
C PHE A 110 11.10 9.73 5.06
N ILE A 111 10.49 10.87 4.81
CA ILE A 111 10.67 11.62 3.58
C ILE A 111 11.34 12.97 3.89
N ALA A 112 12.33 13.31 3.09
CA ALA A 112 12.93 14.64 3.05
C ALA A 112 12.51 15.32 1.74
N CYS A 113 11.97 16.52 1.84
CA CYS A 113 11.50 17.29 0.71
C CYS A 113 12.51 18.38 0.38
N PHE A 114 12.91 18.47 -0.89
CA PHE A 114 13.81 19.47 -1.42
C PHE A 114 13.12 20.23 -2.53
N SER A 115 13.51 21.47 -2.75
CA SER A 115 13.00 22.29 -3.85
C SER A 115 14.14 22.67 -4.80
N GLU A 116 13.84 22.73 -6.09
CA GLU A 116 14.80 23.23 -7.11
C GLU A 116 15.01 24.75 -7.05
N THR A 117 14.18 25.47 -6.31
CA THR A 117 14.19 26.92 -6.34
C THR A 117 14.07 27.55 -4.98
N VAL A 118 14.87 28.57 -4.75
CA VAL A 118 14.78 29.48 -3.61
C VAL A 118 13.92 30.71 -3.93
N LYS A 119 13.43 30.85 -5.16
CA LYS A 119 12.77 32.07 -5.65
C LYS A 119 11.24 32.08 -5.47
N SER A 120 10.64 31.01 -4.94
CA SER A 120 9.19 30.95 -4.75
C SER A 120 8.75 31.74 -3.52
N ILE A 121 8.07 32.86 -3.75
CA ILE A 121 7.53 33.72 -2.67
C ILE A 121 6.54 32.92 -1.80
N THR A 122 5.74 32.06 -2.41
CA THR A 122 4.77 31.19 -1.71
C THR A 122 5.47 30.25 -0.74
N MET A 123 6.61 29.66 -1.14
CA MET A 123 7.39 28.81 -0.24
C MET A 123 7.98 29.58 0.93
N TRP A 124 8.48 30.79 0.69
CA TRP A 124 8.98 31.65 1.76
C TRP A 124 7.88 32.00 2.77
N SER A 125 6.67 32.22 2.29
CA SER A 125 5.51 32.46 3.15
C SER A 125 5.17 31.24 4.01
N HIS A 126 5.11 30.06 3.40
CA HIS A 126 4.63 28.84 4.07
C HIS A 126 5.69 28.21 4.97
N TYR A 127 6.94 28.14 4.51
CA TYR A 127 7.99 27.34 5.19
C TYR A 127 9.02 28.17 5.95
N ALA A 128 9.07 29.47 5.72
CA ALA A 128 10.06 30.35 6.33
C ALA A 128 9.42 31.34 7.33
N ASN A 129 8.41 30.94 8.05
CA ASN A 129 7.74 31.76 9.05
C ASN A 129 7.43 33.17 8.53
N SER A 130 6.67 33.25 7.43
CA SER A 130 6.32 34.51 6.75
C SER A 130 7.55 35.34 6.37
N HIS A 131 8.47 34.74 5.61
CA HIS A 131 9.71 35.35 5.09
C HIS A 131 10.78 35.70 6.14
N LYS A 132 10.69 35.14 7.36
CA LYS A 132 11.67 35.40 8.42
C LYS A 132 12.71 34.29 8.59
N GLY A 133 12.57 33.19 7.83
CA GLY A 133 13.45 32.04 7.87
C GLY A 133 14.64 32.15 6.92
N PHE A 134 15.33 31.04 6.73
CA PHE A 134 16.45 30.90 5.80
C PHE A 134 16.28 29.61 4.98
N ALA A 135 16.99 29.51 3.87
CA ALA A 135 17.07 28.29 3.07
C ALA A 135 18.48 27.72 3.15
N LEU A 136 18.57 26.40 3.16
CA LEU A 136 19.83 25.66 3.07
C LEU A 136 19.95 25.08 1.66
N GLU A 137 21.10 25.30 1.04
CA GLU A 137 21.43 24.69 -0.25
C GLU A 137 22.24 23.41 -0.01
N TYR A 138 21.85 22.32 -0.68
CA TYR A 138 22.51 21.03 -0.61
C TYR A 138 23.06 20.62 -1.98
N ASN A 139 24.31 20.19 -2.01
CA ASN A 139 24.87 19.49 -3.17
C ASN A 139 24.67 17.98 -3.02
N LEU A 140 23.63 17.45 -3.67
CA LEU A 140 23.24 16.03 -3.54
C LEU A 140 24.00 15.10 -4.48
N LYS A 141 24.91 15.62 -5.34
CA LYS A 141 25.64 14.80 -6.32
C LYS A 141 26.49 13.69 -5.69
N ASN A 142 26.92 13.86 -4.45
CA ASN A 142 27.81 12.94 -3.74
C ASN A 142 27.20 12.41 -2.44
N LEU A 143 25.87 12.41 -2.32
CA LEU A 143 25.21 11.92 -1.12
C LEU A 143 25.39 10.40 -1.00
N GLN A 144 26.48 9.97 -0.37
CA GLN A 144 26.68 8.58 0.04
C GLN A 144 26.49 8.49 1.54
N ILE A 145 25.43 7.83 1.98
CA ILE A 145 25.25 7.53 3.39
C ILE A 145 25.91 6.18 3.66
N LYS A 146 26.96 6.22 4.47
CA LYS A 146 27.63 5.02 4.98
C LYS A 146 26.87 4.53 6.22
N CYS A 147 26.68 3.23 6.30
CA CYS A 147 26.33 2.59 7.54
C CYS A 147 27.54 2.63 8.47
N ASP A 148 27.40 3.19 9.66
CA ASP A 148 28.51 3.31 10.64
C ASP A 148 29.07 1.96 11.10
N LYS A 149 28.32 0.88 10.87
CA LYS A 149 28.67 -0.49 11.29
C LYS A 149 29.31 -1.33 10.19
N CYS A 150 29.28 -0.89 8.93
CA CYS A 150 29.76 -1.66 7.79
C CYS A 150 30.99 -1.03 7.16
N LEU A 151 32.06 -1.85 6.98
CA LEU A 151 33.28 -1.43 6.30
C LEU A 151 33.08 -1.27 4.78
N ASN A 152 32.11 -1.99 4.19
CA ASN A 152 31.84 -1.98 2.76
C ASN A 152 30.35 -1.73 2.49
N ILE A 153 30.08 -0.66 1.73
CA ILE A 153 28.73 -0.20 1.39
C ILE A 153 28.01 -1.20 0.46
N SER A 154 28.73 -1.90 -0.41
CA SER A 154 28.16 -2.84 -1.39
C SER A 154 27.62 -4.12 -0.74
N THR A 155 28.15 -4.50 0.41
CA THR A 155 27.75 -5.70 1.16
C THR A 155 26.89 -5.40 2.39
N CYS A 156 26.62 -4.14 2.67
CA CYS A 156 25.82 -3.71 3.80
C CYS A 156 24.36 -4.12 3.64
N LYS A 157 23.84 -4.94 4.56
CA LYS A 157 22.42 -5.33 4.59
C LYS A 157 21.49 -4.19 5.00
N ASP A 158 22.01 -3.23 5.76
CA ASP A 158 21.29 -2.03 6.21
C ASP A 158 21.51 -0.86 5.23
N ARG A 159 21.88 -1.15 4.01
CA ARG A 159 22.08 -0.17 2.97
C ARG A 159 20.77 0.56 2.68
N ILE A 160 20.68 1.80 3.10
CA ILE A 160 19.61 2.70 2.69
C ILE A 160 19.99 3.23 1.30
N VAL A 161 19.25 2.82 0.29
CA VAL A 161 19.39 3.38 -1.05
C VAL A 161 18.67 4.72 -1.05
N HIS A 162 19.44 5.79 -0.98
CA HIS A 162 18.89 7.14 -1.11
C HIS A 162 18.78 7.46 -2.59
N ASN A 163 17.56 7.54 -3.06
CA ASN A 163 17.24 8.04 -4.39
C ASN A 163 16.45 9.33 -4.21
N LEU A 164 16.73 10.29 -5.06
CA LEU A 164 16.00 11.55 -5.13
C LEU A 164 15.15 11.52 -6.40
N TYR A 165 13.85 11.66 -6.24
CA TYR A 165 12.88 11.62 -7.32
C TYR A 165 12.08 12.91 -7.40
N PRO A 166 11.79 13.42 -8.61
CA PRO A 166 10.90 14.55 -8.78
C PRO A 166 9.47 14.17 -8.41
N ILE A 167 8.75 15.10 -7.84
CA ILE A 167 7.33 14.93 -7.55
C ILE A 167 6.52 15.03 -8.84
N ILE A 168 5.55 14.15 -8.96
CA ILE A 168 4.55 14.12 -10.02
C ILE A 168 3.33 14.92 -9.54
N TYR A 169 3.13 16.08 -10.17
CA TYR A 169 1.97 16.92 -9.88
C TYR A 169 0.80 16.52 -10.79
N ASP A 170 -0.19 15.84 -10.24
CA ASP A 170 -1.34 15.33 -10.97
C ASP A 170 -2.64 15.56 -10.18
N ASN A 171 -3.73 15.78 -10.90
CA ASN A 171 -5.08 15.83 -10.33
C ASN A 171 -5.55 14.45 -9.84
N LYS A 172 -4.91 13.39 -10.31
CA LYS A 172 -5.20 12.00 -9.92
C LYS A 172 -4.13 11.52 -8.95
N ARG A 173 -4.57 10.83 -7.91
CA ARG A 173 -3.67 10.10 -7.01
C ARG A 173 -3.03 8.93 -7.75
N TYR A 174 -1.92 8.44 -7.21
CA TYR A 174 -1.28 7.23 -7.70
C TYR A 174 -2.28 6.06 -7.81
N ASP A 175 -2.24 5.36 -8.93
CA ASP A 175 -3.07 4.18 -9.16
C ASP A 175 -2.45 2.96 -8.49
N GLY A 176 -3.01 2.60 -7.34
CA GLY A 176 -2.60 1.45 -6.54
C GLY A 176 -3.41 0.17 -6.82
N THR A 177 -4.22 0.13 -7.87
CA THR A 177 -5.11 -1.03 -8.15
C THR A 177 -4.33 -2.34 -8.15
N TYR A 178 -3.24 -2.40 -8.89
CA TYR A 178 -2.40 -3.60 -8.95
C TYR A 178 -1.80 -3.98 -7.59
N PHE A 179 -1.36 -3.00 -6.81
CA PHE A 179 -0.83 -3.27 -5.48
C PHE A 179 -1.91 -3.84 -4.56
N VAL A 180 -3.10 -3.23 -4.53
CA VAL A 180 -4.22 -3.69 -3.70
C VAL A 180 -4.66 -5.09 -4.12
N GLU A 181 -4.75 -5.36 -5.41
CA GLU A 181 -5.04 -6.69 -5.96
C GLU A 181 -4.02 -7.72 -5.47
N CYS A 182 -2.72 -7.46 -5.65
CA CYS A 182 -1.65 -8.37 -5.22
C CYS A 182 -1.64 -8.58 -3.71
N PHE A 183 -1.81 -7.50 -2.96
CA PHE A 183 -1.82 -7.52 -1.50
C PHE A 183 -2.98 -8.37 -0.96
N LEU A 184 -4.19 -8.13 -1.45
CA LEU A 184 -5.37 -8.92 -1.07
C LEU A 184 -5.25 -10.38 -1.52
N GLY A 185 -4.90 -10.61 -2.79
CA GLY A 185 -4.78 -11.95 -3.34
C GLY A 185 -3.73 -12.78 -2.61
N ARG A 186 -2.58 -12.19 -2.25
CA ARG A 186 -1.55 -12.88 -1.49
C ARG A 186 -2.02 -13.22 -0.07
N HIS A 187 -2.65 -12.26 0.62
CA HIS A 187 -3.15 -12.51 1.97
C HIS A 187 -4.28 -13.54 2.00
N MET A 188 -5.07 -13.59 0.92
CA MET A 188 -6.11 -14.60 0.75
C MET A 188 -5.56 -15.96 0.25
N GLY A 189 -4.26 -16.02 -0.10
CA GLY A 189 -3.64 -17.21 -0.66
C GLY A 189 -4.13 -17.55 -2.08
N LEU A 190 -4.77 -16.59 -2.76
CA LEU A 190 -5.39 -16.82 -4.07
C LEU A 190 -4.37 -16.83 -5.22
N PHE A 191 -3.30 -16.06 -5.10
CA PHE A 191 -2.22 -16.01 -6.10
C PHE A 191 -0.93 -15.47 -5.52
N THR A 192 0.19 -15.82 -6.19
CA THR A 192 1.55 -15.44 -5.78
C THR A 192 2.12 -14.30 -6.65
N LYS A 193 1.28 -13.39 -7.13
CA LYS A 193 1.80 -12.22 -7.85
C LYS A 193 2.75 -11.44 -6.94
N LEU A 194 3.88 -11.00 -7.50
CA LEU A 194 4.84 -10.19 -6.76
C LEU A 194 4.24 -8.82 -6.47
N GLU A 195 4.28 -8.43 -5.22
CA GLU A 195 3.94 -7.06 -4.84
C GLU A 195 4.91 -6.07 -5.49
N ASP A 196 4.41 -4.90 -5.86
CA ASP A 196 5.27 -3.77 -6.22
C ASP A 196 5.94 -3.24 -4.95
N VAL A 197 7.15 -3.73 -4.67
CA VAL A 197 7.94 -3.30 -3.50
C VAL A 197 8.25 -1.80 -3.52
N ALA A 198 8.15 -1.16 -4.69
CA ALA A 198 8.31 0.28 -4.83
C ALA A 198 7.00 1.05 -4.62
N PHE A 199 5.88 0.38 -4.36
CA PHE A 199 4.57 0.99 -4.21
C PHE A 199 4.56 2.17 -3.23
N HIS A 200 5.10 1.97 -2.03
CA HIS A 200 5.12 3.00 -1.00
C HIS A 200 5.91 4.24 -1.44
N ASN A 201 7.02 4.02 -2.16
CA ASN A 201 7.83 5.12 -2.71
C ASN A 201 7.07 5.84 -3.83
N LYS A 202 6.43 5.10 -4.74
CA LYS A 202 5.66 5.68 -5.84
C LYS A 202 4.47 6.50 -5.35
N ALA A 203 3.71 5.98 -4.40
CA ALA A 203 2.57 6.70 -3.81
C ALA A 203 3.01 8.01 -3.15
N ALA A 204 4.20 8.04 -2.54
CA ALA A 204 4.77 9.24 -1.93
C ALA A 204 5.27 10.28 -2.94
N LEU A 205 5.34 9.96 -4.24
CA LEU A 205 5.79 10.88 -5.28
C LEU A 205 4.64 11.67 -5.94
N TYR A 206 3.39 11.41 -5.58
CA TYR A 206 2.24 12.12 -6.14
C TYR A 206 1.78 13.24 -5.23
N LYS A 207 1.52 14.42 -5.83
CA LYS A 207 1.06 15.61 -5.13
C LYS A 207 0.04 16.37 -5.97
N SER A 208 -0.88 17.09 -5.32
CA SER A 208 -1.83 17.94 -6.03
C SER A 208 -1.13 19.02 -6.85
N PRO A 209 -1.59 19.35 -8.08
CA PRO A 209 -1.02 20.41 -8.91
C PRO A 209 -0.95 21.77 -8.24
N GLN A 210 -1.78 22.03 -7.24
CA GLN A 210 -1.76 23.27 -6.47
C GLN A 210 -0.41 23.51 -5.79
N TRP A 211 0.38 22.45 -5.56
CA TRP A 211 1.69 22.50 -4.96
C TRP A 211 2.85 22.54 -5.96
N ALA A 212 2.57 22.63 -7.27
CA ALA A 212 3.60 22.61 -8.32
C ALA A 212 4.61 23.76 -8.22
N TYR A 213 4.27 24.84 -7.52
CA TYR A 213 5.19 25.96 -7.25
C TYR A 213 6.37 25.55 -6.36
N GLU A 214 6.29 24.43 -5.67
CA GLU A 214 7.38 23.93 -4.81
C GLU A 214 8.51 23.31 -5.61
N LYS A 215 8.23 22.80 -6.84
CA LYS A 215 9.21 22.07 -7.65
C LYS A 215 9.96 21.04 -6.82
N GLU A 216 9.20 20.19 -6.17
CA GLU A 216 9.69 19.33 -5.09
C GLU A 216 10.35 18.05 -5.61
N TRP A 217 11.34 17.61 -4.87
CA TRP A 217 11.99 16.30 -4.97
C TRP A 217 11.93 15.61 -3.61
N ARG A 218 11.80 14.30 -3.62
CA ARG A 218 11.77 13.44 -2.42
C ARG A 218 12.79 12.31 -2.48
#